data_cdb7f434669d0373329f683ce6292165
#
_entry.id   cdb7f434669d0373329f683ce6292165
#
_cell.length_a   1.000
_cell.length_b   1.000
_cell.length_c   1.000
_cell.angle_alpha   90.00
_cell.angle_beta   90.00
_cell.angle_gamma   90.00
#
_symmetry.space_group_name_H-M   'P 1'
#
loop_
_entity.id
_entity.type
_entity.pdbx_description
1 polymer ?
#
loop_
_entity_poly.entity_id
_entity_poly.type
_entity_poly.pdbx_seq_one_letter_code
_entity_poly.pdbx_strand_id
1 'polypeptide(L)'
;MNTATTQSPAMMRSREKGRFVRIPIISVVLMSAIMIVGALTIPSNPAAAQSEPTIAPPPAPSSGGSRRIVIRFLTDSEFPPFHYYDEEGVLTGFDVDLARAICLEAGTQCEIRARPWGELLPALTRGEADAVIAAQRITPTLVRDFEVTDRYFFTTAWFVGLRGGERLPTTPERLERQRIAVAKGSPHEAYLRTFFRESAIETMDTVEQARDAVRQGRADLVFGDGIGLIFWVNGSLSQECCELRGGPYFEPRFFGDGLAITVSRQDADLKRLINRTLDRLRRNGRYEELMLRYFPNRVF
;
A
#
# COMPACT_ATOMS: atom_id res chain seq x y z
N MET A 1 34.26 52.69 26.07
CA MET A 1 33.28 53.37 26.92
C MET A 1 31.97 53.38 26.16
N ASN A 2 31.06 52.57 26.51
CA ASN A 2 29.64 52.70 26.70
C ASN A 2 28.99 51.30 26.69
N THR A 3 28.62 50.92 27.87
CA THR A 3 27.79 49.79 28.24
C THR A 3 26.34 50.06 27.89
N ALA A 4 25.64 49.15 27.27
CA ALA A 4 24.17 49.15 27.20
C ALA A 4 23.63 47.76 27.53
N THR A 5 22.83 47.76 28.53
CA THR A 5 22.24 46.77 29.38
C THR A 5 21.19 45.90 28.70
N THR A 6 21.24 44.64 29.00
CA THR A 6 20.26 43.59 28.78
C THR A 6 18.92 43.88 29.44
N GLN A 7 17.81 43.70 28.74
CA GLN A 7 16.49 43.46 29.33
C GLN A 7 15.80 42.27 28.67
N SER A 8 15.52 41.27 29.49
CA SER A 8 14.70 40.10 29.22
C SER A 8 13.23 40.39 29.55
N PRO A 9 12.24 40.01 28.75
CA PRO A 9 10.86 40.07 29.19
C PRO A 9 10.37 38.73 29.72
N ALA A 10 9.60 38.87 30.79
CA ALA A 10 9.05 37.85 31.67
C ALA A 10 8.09 36.86 31.02
N MET A 11 8.15 35.63 31.53
CA MET A 11 7.17 34.55 31.41
C MET A 11 5.78 35.00 31.89
N MET A 12 4.79 34.90 31.01
CA MET A 12 3.38 34.98 31.33
C MET A 12 2.77 33.59 31.37
N ARG A 13 2.61 33.04 32.57
CA ARG A 13 1.88 31.78 32.84
C ARG A 13 0.38 32.04 32.75
N SER A 14 -0.28 31.48 31.76
CA SER A 14 -1.73 31.36 31.71
C SER A 14 -2.15 30.05 32.40
N ARG A 15 -2.91 30.21 33.51
CA ARG A 15 -3.59 29.12 34.24
C ARG A 15 -4.94 28.88 33.55
N GLU A 16 -5.11 27.77 32.84
CA GLU A 16 -6.44 27.30 32.47
C GLU A 16 -7.00 26.35 33.54
N LYS A 17 -8.15 26.76 34.05
CA LYS A 17 -8.94 26.03 35.04
C LYS A 17 -9.68 24.89 34.38
N GLY A 18 -9.39 23.64 34.77
CA GLY A 18 -10.15 22.47 34.41
C GLY A 18 -11.58 22.51 34.92
N ARG A 19 -12.52 22.39 34.02
CA ARG A 19 -13.95 22.18 34.30
C ARG A 19 -14.24 20.68 34.32
N PHE A 20 -14.42 20.15 35.53
CA PHE A 20 -14.95 18.79 35.75
C PHE A 20 -16.43 18.75 35.40
N VAL A 21 -16.79 17.97 34.39
CA VAL A 21 -18.20 17.61 34.09
C VAL A 21 -18.56 16.37 34.90
N ARG A 22 -19.49 16.55 35.85
CA ARG A 22 -20.09 15.44 36.62
C ARG A 22 -21.20 14.79 35.79
N ILE A 23 -21.10 13.49 35.55
CA ILE A 23 -22.15 12.66 34.96
C ILE A 23 -23.00 12.10 36.09
N PRO A 24 -24.33 12.21 36.08
CA PRO A 24 -25.19 11.62 37.08
C PRO A 24 -25.40 10.11 36.88
N ILE A 25 -25.31 9.39 37.99
CA ILE A 25 -25.61 7.95 38.08
C ILE A 25 -27.13 7.76 38.04
N ILE A 26 -27.64 7.06 37.04
CA ILE A 26 -29.06 6.67 36.97
C ILE A 26 -29.23 5.32 37.66
N SER A 27 -30.01 5.32 38.72
CA SER A 27 -30.42 4.15 39.49
C SER A 27 -31.32 3.24 38.66
N VAL A 28 -30.94 1.96 38.57
CA VAL A 28 -31.79 0.90 38.01
C VAL A 28 -32.67 0.34 39.13
N VAL A 29 -33.99 0.53 38.97
CA VAL A 29 -35.02 -0.05 39.85
C VAL A 29 -35.23 -1.51 39.47
N LEU A 30 -35.07 -2.39 40.44
CA LEU A 30 -35.39 -3.81 40.37
C LEU A 30 -36.91 -3.99 40.46
N MET A 31 -37.52 -4.55 39.43
CA MET A 31 -38.91 -5.03 39.49
C MET A 31 -38.94 -6.55 39.51
N SER A 32 -39.32 -7.09 40.67
CA SER A 32 -39.57 -8.51 40.93
C SER A 32 -40.91 -8.89 40.33
N ALA A 33 -41.01 -9.85 39.43
CA ALA A 33 -42.23 -10.44 38.94
C ALA A 33 -42.42 -11.86 39.53
N ILE A 34 -43.59 -12.03 40.12
CA ILE A 34 -44.08 -13.22 40.84
C ILE A 34 -44.40 -14.34 39.83
N MET A 35 -43.88 -15.54 40.11
CA MET A 35 -44.26 -16.79 39.43
C MET A 35 -45.57 -17.33 39.93
N ILE A 36 -46.54 -17.52 39.06
CA ILE A 36 -47.75 -18.33 39.32
C ILE A 36 -47.58 -19.67 38.59
N VAL A 37 -47.46 -20.73 39.42
CA VAL A 37 -47.43 -22.12 38.94
C VAL A 37 -48.85 -22.60 38.78
N GLY A 38 -49.28 -22.76 37.52
CA GLY A 38 -50.52 -23.42 37.13
C GLY A 38 -50.23 -24.86 36.66
N ALA A 39 -50.62 -25.86 37.42
CA ALA A 39 -50.55 -27.25 37.01
C ALA A 39 -51.72 -27.58 36.07
N LEU A 40 -51.46 -27.82 34.78
CA LEU A 40 -52.41 -28.46 33.88
C LEU A 40 -52.04 -29.93 33.69
N THR A 41 -52.90 -30.80 34.10
CA THR A 41 -52.85 -32.26 33.83
C THR A 41 -53.37 -32.52 32.43
N ILE A 42 -52.54 -33.11 31.57
CA ILE A 42 -52.89 -33.54 30.20
C ILE A 42 -53.07 -35.04 30.20
N PRO A 43 -54.16 -35.60 29.64
CA PRO A 43 -54.37 -37.04 29.57
C PRO A 43 -53.44 -37.66 28.51
N SER A 44 -52.80 -38.74 28.86
CA SER A 44 -51.96 -39.54 27.97
C SER A 44 -52.79 -40.38 27.01
N ASN A 45 -52.68 -40.08 25.72
CA ASN A 45 -53.20 -40.89 24.62
C ASN A 45 -52.03 -41.72 24.02
N PRO A 46 -52.15 -43.05 23.87
CA PRO A 46 -51.08 -43.83 23.22
C PRO A 46 -51.19 -43.64 21.69
N ALA A 47 -50.34 -42.82 21.14
CA ALA A 47 -50.17 -42.65 19.71
C ALA A 47 -49.26 -43.73 19.12
N ALA A 48 -49.69 -44.32 18.01
CA ALA A 48 -49.01 -45.30 17.23
C ALA A 48 -47.59 -44.85 16.80
N ALA A 49 -46.65 -45.76 16.91
CA ALA A 49 -45.30 -45.58 16.39
C ALA A 49 -45.32 -45.39 14.87
N GLN A 50 -45.18 -44.12 14.41
CA GLN A 50 -44.83 -43.83 13.04
C GLN A 50 -43.33 -43.83 12.94
N SER A 51 -42.79 -44.71 12.11
CA SER A 51 -41.38 -44.77 11.72
C SER A 51 -41.00 -43.46 11.02
N GLU A 52 -40.21 -42.59 11.69
CA GLU A 52 -39.62 -41.40 11.06
C GLU A 52 -38.70 -41.81 9.89
N PRO A 53 -38.77 -41.13 8.76
CA PRO A 53 -37.79 -41.35 7.68
C PRO A 53 -36.43 -40.88 8.18
N THR A 54 -35.46 -41.79 8.30
CA THR A 54 -34.06 -41.50 8.57
C THR A 54 -33.51 -40.58 7.49
N ILE A 55 -33.50 -39.28 7.71
CA ILE A 55 -32.79 -38.32 6.88
C ILE A 55 -31.30 -38.61 7.09
N ALA A 56 -30.65 -39.12 6.08
CA ALA A 56 -29.19 -39.27 6.08
C ALA A 56 -28.54 -37.91 6.39
N PRO A 57 -27.55 -37.84 7.28
CA PRO A 57 -26.87 -36.58 7.56
C PRO A 57 -26.27 -36.05 6.24
N PRO A 58 -26.34 -34.71 6.01
CA PRO A 58 -25.73 -34.12 4.82
C PRO A 58 -24.25 -34.53 4.77
N PRO A 59 -23.71 -34.81 3.57
CA PRO A 59 -22.29 -35.13 3.44
C PRO A 59 -21.46 -34.02 4.09
N ALA A 60 -20.56 -34.43 4.98
CA ALA A 60 -19.63 -33.50 5.62
C ALA A 60 -18.92 -32.69 4.52
N PRO A 61 -18.78 -31.37 4.67
CA PRO A 61 -18.07 -30.58 3.69
C PRO A 61 -16.68 -31.19 3.50
N SER A 62 -16.34 -31.55 2.29
CA SER A 62 -15.03 -32.05 1.91
C SER A 62 -14.01 -30.94 2.16
N SER A 63 -13.46 -30.90 3.36
CA SER A 63 -12.37 -30.03 3.76
C SER A 63 -11.05 -30.55 3.19
N GLY A 64 -10.95 -30.51 1.88
CA GLY A 64 -9.74 -30.89 1.13
C GLY A 64 -8.74 -29.77 0.91
N GLY A 65 -8.75 -28.70 1.70
CA GLY A 65 -7.72 -27.67 1.69
C GLY A 65 -6.97 -27.69 3.00
N SER A 66 -5.76 -28.21 3.05
CA SER A 66 -4.88 -28.04 4.22
C SER A 66 -4.77 -26.54 4.50
N ARG A 67 -5.38 -26.09 5.62
CA ARG A 67 -5.29 -24.70 6.03
C ARG A 67 -3.82 -24.40 6.32
N ARG A 68 -3.18 -23.60 5.48
CA ARG A 68 -1.80 -23.22 5.67
C ARG A 68 -1.67 -22.47 7.00
N ILE A 69 -0.84 -22.96 7.90
CA ILE A 69 -0.68 -22.39 9.24
C ILE A 69 0.24 -21.16 9.20
N VAL A 70 1.24 -21.16 8.32
CA VAL A 70 2.23 -20.09 8.17
C VAL A 70 2.47 -19.83 6.68
N ILE A 71 2.60 -18.55 6.29
CA ILE A 71 3.12 -18.16 4.98
C ILE A 71 4.51 -17.53 5.19
N ARG A 72 5.53 -18.11 4.53
CA ARG A 72 6.91 -17.62 4.58
C ARG A 72 7.15 -16.67 3.42
N PHE A 73 7.26 -15.36 3.71
CA PHE A 73 7.58 -14.33 2.75
C PHE A 73 9.07 -14.00 2.76
N LEU A 74 9.64 -13.77 1.58
CA LEU A 74 10.93 -13.11 1.40
C LEU A 74 10.72 -11.73 0.79
N THR A 75 11.57 -10.80 1.25
CA THR A 75 11.75 -9.46 0.68
C THR A 75 13.24 -9.12 0.68
N ASP A 76 13.65 -7.98 0.13
CA ASP A 76 14.97 -7.42 0.45
C ASP A 76 14.83 -6.26 1.47
N SER A 77 15.85 -5.43 1.63
CA SER A 77 15.84 -4.35 2.64
C SER A 77 16.43 -3.03 2.13
N GLU A 78 16.49 -2.85 0.81
CA GLU A 78 17.21 -1.73 0.20
C GLU A 78 16.30 -0.80 -0.64
N PHE A 79 14.98 -0.92 -0.49
CA PHE A 79 14.04 -0.17 -1.32
C PHE A 79 12.94 0.56 -0.52
N PRO A 80 13.28 1.59 0.28
CA PRO A 80 12.28 2.40 0.95
C PRO A 80 11.39 3.14 -0.08
N PRO A 81 10.09 3.31 0.19
CA PRO A 81 9.36 2.93 1.40
C PRO A 81 8.75 1.54 1.34
N PHE A 82 9.10 0.70 0.37
CA PHE A 82 8.50 -0.62 0.18
C PHE A 82 9.01 -1.64 1.21
N HIS A 83 10.34 -1.74 1.38
CA HIS A 83 10.97 -2.68 2.30
C HIS A 83 12.37 -2.17 2.68
N TYR A 84 12.60 -1.98 3.96
CA TYR A 84 13.85 -1.44 4.51
C TYR A 84 13.95 -1.74 6.00
N TYR A 85 15.13 -1.58 6.57
CA TYR A 85 15.30 -1.57 8.02
C TYR A 85 15.14 -0.13 8.53
N ASP A 86 14.33 0.06 9.57
CA ASP A 86 14.21 1.34 10.27
C ASP A 86 15.45 1.63 11.15
N GLU A 87 15.42 2.75 11.88
CA GLU A 87 16.51 3.19 12.75
C GLU A 87 16.75 2.21 13.91
N GLU A 88 15.75 1.45 14.31
CA GLU A 88 15.81 0.41 15.33
C GLU A 88 16.26 -0.95 14.77
N GLY A 89 16.51 -1.05 13.48
CA GLY A 89 16.89 -2.29 12.81
C GLY A 89 15.73 -3.27 12.59
N VAL A 90 14.48 -2.78 12.61
CA VAL A 90 13.29 -3.60 12.35
C VAL A 90 12.94 -3.56 10.86
N LEU A 91 12.73 -4.73 10.26
CA LEU A 91 12.27 -4.83 8.88
C LEU A 91 10.85 -4.28 8.76
N THR A 92 10.70 -3.22 7.98
CA THR A 92 9.47 -2.45 7.80
C THR A 92 9.26 -2.03 6.36
N GLY A 93 8.17 -1.34 6.07
CA GLY A 93 7.81 -0.82 4.76
C GLY A 93 6.47 -1.33 4.25
N PHE A 94 6.01 -0.74 3.13
CA PHE A 94 4.71 -1.03 2.54
C PHE A 94 4.55 -2.54 2.23
N ASP A 95 5.53 -3.17 1.60
CA ASP A 95 5.50 -4.60 1.24
C ASP A 95 5.42 -5.49 2.49
N VAL A 96 6.16 -5.12 3.54
CA VAL A 96 6.20 -5.85 4.80
C VAL A 96 4.85 -5.78 5.53
N ASP A 97 4.28 -4.58 5.60
CA ASP A 97 2.97 -4.38 6.24
C ASP A 97 1.83 -4.97 5.40
N LEU A 98 1.94 -4.94 4.06
CA LEU A 98 0.98 -5.60 3.18
C LEU A 98 1.02 -7.13 3.36
N ALA A 99 2.20 -7.74 3.48
CA ALA A 99 2.32 -9.17 3.77
C ALA A 99 1.67 -9.51 5.12
N ARG A 100 1.92 -8.71 6.16
CA ARG A 100 1.26 -8.87 7.47
C ARG A 100 -0.26 -8.76 7.37
N ALA A 101 -0.76 -7.77 6.63
CA ALA A 101 -2.20 -7.59 6.42
C ALA A 101 -2.81 -8.75 5.65
N ILE A 102 -2.12 -9.31 4.65
CA ILE A 102 -2.54 -10.51 3.92
C ILE A 102 -2.68 -11.69 4.87
N CYS A 103 -1.70 -11.97 5.72
CA CYS A 103 -1.77 -13.08 6.67
C CYS A 103 -2.90 -12.90 7.68
N LEU A 104 -3.04 -11.71 8.24
CA LEU A 104 -4.11 -11.40 9.20
C LEU A 104 -5.49 -11.62 8.58
N GLU A 105 -5.72 -11.10 7.38
CA GLU A 105 -7.00 -11.22 6.66
C GLU A 105 -7.25 -12.67 6.20
N ALA A 106 -6.20 -13.44 5.90
CA ALA A 106 -6.30 -14.88 5.57
C ALA A 106 -6.49 -15.77 6.80
N GLY A 107 -6.32 -15.24 8.03
CA GLY A 107 -6.37 -16.00 9.27
C GLY A 107 -5.21 -17.00 9.40
N THR A 108 -4.00 -16.62 9.00
CA THR A 108 -2.78 -17.41 9.06
C THR A 108 -1.64 -16.60 9.67
N GLN A 109 -0.55 -17.26 10.05
CA GLN A 109 0.65 -16.59 10.53
C GLN A 109 1.54 -16.15 9.35
N CYS A 110 2.32 -15.07 9.57
CA CYS A 110 3.37 -14.62 8.66
C CYS A 110 4.75 -14.85 9.26
N GLU A 111 5.66 -15.34 8.43
CA GLU A 111 7.09 -15.23 8.64
C GLU A 111 7.67 -14.39 7.50
N ILE A 112 8.29 -13.25 7.80
CA ILE A 112 8.83 -12.34 6.80
C ILE A 112 10.32 -12.17 7.07
N ARG A 113 11.15 -12.48 6.07
CA ARG A 113 12.61 -12.38 6.17
C ARG A 113 13.17 -11.59 5.02
N ALA A 114 14.19 -10.76 5.29
CA ALA A 114 14.98 -10.11 4.25
C ALA A 114 16.12 -11.01 3.77
N ARG A 115 16.41 -10.97 2.45
CA ARG A 115 17.57 -11.54 1.79
C ARG A 115 18.03 -10.62 0.66
N PRO A 116 19.29 -10.71 0.22
CA PRO A 116 19.74 -9.98 -0.96
C PRO A 116 18.83 -10.24 -2.17
N TRP A 117 18.53 -9.20 -2.94
CA TRP A 117 17.65 -9.27 -4.12
C TRP A 117 17.91 -10.49 -5.02
N GLY A 118 19.19 -10.74 -5.35
CA GLY A 118 19.57 -11.85 -6.22
C GLY A 118 19.26 -13.25 -5.67
N GLU A 119 18.97 -13.37 -4.36
CA GLU A 119 18.68 -14.65 -3.70
C GLU A 119 17.19 -14.95 -3.58
N LEU A 120 16.31 -13.96 -3.77
CA LEU A 120 14.87 -14.08 -3.51
C LEU A 120 14.24 -15.19 -4.35
N LEU A 121 14.32 -15.10 -5.67
CA LEU A 121 13.73 -16.08 -6.60
C LEU A 121 14.42 -17.45 -6.53
N PRO A 122 15.76 -17.55 -6.45
CA PRO A 122 16.41 -18.83 -6.19
C PRO A 122 15.96 -19.51 -4.89
N ALA A 123 15.79 -18.77 -3.80
CA ALA A 123 15.28 -19.32 -2.53
C ALA A 123 13.82 -19.81 -2.66
N LEU A 124 12.99 -19.06 -3.39
CA LEU A 124 11.61 -19.46 -3.69
C LEU A 124 11.60 -20.79 -4.49
N THR A 125 12.46 -20.91 -5.49
CA THR A 125 12.60 -22.13 -6.30
C THR A 125 13.04 -23.34 -5.46
N ARG A 126 13.89 -23.14 -4.45
CA ARG A 126 14.33 -24.19 -3.52
C ARG A 126 13.31 -24.53 -2.42
N GLY A 127 12.17 -23.83 -2.39
CA GLY A 127 11.13 -24.03 -1.36
C GLY A 127 11.50 -23.50 0.03
N GLU A 128 12.50 -22.62 0.12
CA GLU A 128 12.90 -21.97 1.39
C GLU A 128 11.90 -20.89 1.81
N ALA A 129 11.06 -20.45 0.89
CA ALA A 129 9.93 -19.55 1.12
C ALA A 129 8.73 -19.98 0.29
N ASP A 130 7.56 -19.43 0.61
CA ASP A 130 6.32 -19.67 -0.10
C ASP A 130 5.99 -18.54 -1.09
N ALA A 131 6.42 -17.32 -0.78
CA ALA A 131 6.20 -16.14 -1.62
C ALA A 131 7.32 -15.11 -1.50
N VAL A 132 7.48 -14.29 -2.54
CA VAL A 132 8.35 -13.12 -2.57
C VAL A 132 7.50 -11.86 -2.75
N ILE A 133 7.64 -10.89 -1.84
CA ILE A 133 7.04 -9.57 -1.90
C ILE A 133 8.16 -8.52 -1.77
N ALA A 134 8.61 -7.98 -2.88
CA ALA A 134 9.81 -7.14 -2.97
C ALA A 134 9.72 -6.16 -4.15
N ALA A 135 8.60 -5.48 -4.30
CA ALA A 135 8.35 -4.55 -5.41
C ALA A 135 8.70 -5.13 -6.79
N GLN A 136 8.49 -6.44 -6.98
CA GLN A 136 8.82 -7.12 -8.24
C GLN A 136 7.89 -6.69 -9.36
N ARG A 137 8.46 -6.17 -10.44
CA ARG A 137 7.71 -5.82 -11.64
C ARG A 137 7.21 -7.08 -12.35
N ILE A 138 5.98 -7.04 -12.80
CA ILE A 138 5.43 -8.08 -13.67
C ILE A 138 6.15 -8.03 -15.01
N THR A 139 6.89 -9.06 -15.33
CA THR A 139 7.61 -9.20 -16.61
C THR A 139 7.28 -10.53 -17.29
N PRO A 140 7.40 -10.63 -18.62
CA PRO A 140 7.18 -11.89 -19.33
C PRO A 140 8.06 -13.05 -18.80
N THR A 141 9.29 -12.75 -18.40
CA THR A 141 10.19 -13.75 -17.81
C THR A 141 9.68 -14.23 -16.45
N LEU A 142 9.27 -13.30 -15.57
CA LEU A 142 8.74 -13.66 -14.26
C LEU A 142 7.49 -14.53 -14.38
N VAL A 143 6.54 -14.15 -15.23
CA VAL A 143 5.29 -14.90 -15.47
C VAL A 143 5.54 -16.27 -16.11
N ARG A 144 6.60 -16.39 -16.94
CA ARG A 144 6.99 -17.69 -17.52
C ARG A 144 7.51 -18.65 -16.46
N ASP A 145 8.28 -18.18 -15.50
CA ASP A 145 9.06 -19.03 -14.60
C ASP A 145 8.35 -19.25 -13.25
N PHE A 146 7.43 -18.35 -12.85
CA PHE A 146 6.72 -18.35 -11.57
C PHE A 146 5.22 -18.11 -11.73
N GLU A 147 4.45 -18.40 -10.68
CA GLU A 147 3.12 -17.85 -10.52
C GLU A 147 3.22 -16.42 -9.97
N VAL A 148 2.45 -15.51 -10.56
CA VAL A 148 2.43 -14.10 -10.18
C VAL A 148 1.01 -13.73 -9.80
N THR A 149 0.84 -13.06 -8.67
CA THR A 149 -0.49 -12.61 -8.20
C THR A 149 -1.03 -11.47 -9.08
N ASP A 150 -2.26 -11.07 -8.84
CA ASP A 150 -2.73 -9.78 -9.30
C ASP A 150 -1.84 -8.69 -8.73
N ARG A 151 -1.65 -7.63 -9.52
CA ARG A 151 -0.82 -6.51 -9.07
C ARG A 151 -1.36 -5.92 -7.79
N TYR A 152 -0.47 -5.68 -6.85
CA TYR A 152 -0.82 -4.95 -5.63
C TYR A 152 -0.49 -3.46 -5.70
N PHE A 153 0.34 -3.04 -6.64
CA PHE A 153 0.76 -1.67 -6.79
C PHE A 153 0.91 -1.29 -8.27
N PHE A 154 0.54 -0.05 -8.63
CA PHE A 154 0.72 0.47 -9.99
C PHE A 154 2.00 1.31 -10.07
N THR A 155 2.74 1.13 -11.15
CA THR A 155 3.83 2.03 -11.51
C THR A 155 3.27 3.10 -12.45
N THR A 156 3.27 4.35 -11.99
CA THR A 156 2.75 5.50 -12.72
C THR A 156 3.86 6.52 -12.96
N ALA A 157 3.68 7.38 -13.95
CA ALA A 157 4.57 8.52 -14.17
C ALA A 157 3.84 9.84 -13.88
N TRP A 158 4.62 10.86 -13.49
CA TRP A 158 4.11 12.17 -13.13
C TRP A 158 4.97 13.28 -13.72
N PHE A 159 4.33 14.45 -13.94
CA PHE A 159 5.03 15.70 -14.16
C PHE A 159 5.22 16.48 -12.86
N VAL A 160 6.39 17.06 -12.70
CA VAL A 160 6.70 18.00 -11.63
C VAL A 160 7.27 19.27 -12.23
N GLY A 161 6.87 20.43 -11.70
CA GLY A 161 7.36 21.74 -12.09
C GLY A 161 7.60 22.64 -10.89
N LEU A 162 8.16 23.82 -11.09
CA LEU A 162 8.43 24.79 -10.04
C LEU A 162 7.15 25.23 -9.34
N ARG A 163 7.17 25.30 -8.02
CA ARG A 163 6.08 25.83 -7.20
C ARG A 163 5.80 27.29 -7.57
N GLY A 164 4.53 27.64 -7.72
CA GLY A 164 4.12 28.99 -8.14
C GLY A 164 4.30 29.29 -9.62
N GLY A 165 4.90 28.39 -10.43
CA GLY A 165 4.96 28.52 -11.87
C GLY A 165 3.60 28.32 -12.54
N GLU A 166 3.51 28.60 -13.83
CA GLU A 166 2.29 28.43 -14.61
C GLU A 166 1.77 27.00 -14.54
N ARG A 167 0.48 26.83 -14.26
CA ARG A 167 -0.19 25.52 -14.20
C ARG A 167 -0.91 25.24 -15.51
N LEU A 168 -0.17 24.73 -16.47
CA LEU A 168 -0.75 24.21 -17.70
C LEU A 168 -1.33 22.81 -17.49
N PRO A 169 -2.45 22.46 -18.17
CA PRO A 169 -2.84 21.06 -18.29
C PRO A 169 -1.71 20.26 -18.93
N THR A 170 -1.36 19.12 -18.37
CA THR A 170 -0.24 18.29 -18.85
C THR A 170 -0.67 17.35 -19.97
N THR A 171 -1.33 17.90 -21.00
CA THR A 171 -1.66 17.19 -22.24
C THR A 171 -0.63 17.53 -23.32
N PRO A 172 -0.43 16.67 -24.34
CA PRO A 172 0.54 16.91 -25.41
C PRO A 172 0.40 18.28 -26.06
N GLU A 173 -0.83 18.71 -26.34
CA GLU A 173 -1.15 19.98 -27.04
C GLU A 173 -0.85 21.20 -26.16
N ARG A 174 -0.98 21.06 -24.84
CA ARG A 174 -0.75 22.17 -23.91
C ARG A 174 0.70 22.30 -23.49
N LEU A 175 1.48 21.23 -23.68
CA LEU A 175 2.92 21.22 -23.40
C LEU A 175 3.79 21.38 -24.65
N GLU A 176 3.22 21.84 -25.78
CA GLU A 176 3.99 22.22 -26.95
C GLU A 176 5.10 23.21 -26.59
N ARG A 177 6.32 22.94 -27.04
CA ARG A 177 7.53 23.75 -26.80
C ARG A 177 7.97 23.86 -25.35
N GLN A 178 7.24 23.26 -24.38
CA GLN A 178 7.72 23.18 -22.99
C GLN A 178 8.97 22.32 -22.92
N ARG A 179 9.96 22.74 -22.14
CA ARG A 179 11.19 21.99 -21.88
C ARG A 179 10.90 20.95 -20.81
N ILE A 180 10.94 19.68 -21.20
CA ILE A 180 10.64 18.55 -20.30
C ILE A 180 11.92 17.75 -20.08
N ALA A 181 12.48 17.83 -18.87
CA ALA A 181 13.63 17.03 -18.46
C ALA A 181 13.21 15.59 -18.17
N VAL A 182 14.01 14.63 -18.60
CA VAL A 182 13.78 13.20 -18.39
C VAL A 182 15.12 12.44 -18.37
N ALA A 183 15.17 11.32 -17.64
CA ALA A 183 16.34 10.45 -17.65
C ALA A 183 16.51 9.76 -19.01
N LYS A 184 17.71 9.85 -19.60
CA LYS A 184 18.07 9.29 -20.89
C LYS A 184 17.94 7.76 -20.89
N GLY A 185 17.42 7.21 -21.98
CA GLY A 185 17.23 5.77 -22.16
C GLY A 185 16.13 5.17 -21.29
N SER A 186 15.41 6.00 -20.51
CA SER A 186 14.34 5.52 -19.64
C SER A 186 13.05 5.23 -20.40
N PRO A 187 12.17 4.37 -19.85
CA PRO A 187 10.81 4.20 -20.37
C PRO A 187 10.01 5.51 -20.41
N HIS A 188 10.32 6.44 -19.50
CA HIS A 188 9.68 7.75 -19.43
C HIS A 188 10.08 8.64 -20.64
N GLU A 189 11.34 8.58 -21.07
CA GLU A 189 11.77 9.23 -22.31
C GLU A 189 11.03 8.66 -23.53
N ALA A 190 10.96 7.33 -23.63
CA ALA A 190 10.26 6.66 -24.73
C ALA A 190 8.77 7.05 -24.79
N TYR A 191 8.13 7.17 -23.62
CA TYR A 191 6.76 7.65 -23.50
C TYR A 191 6.61 9.10 -24.02
N LEU A 192 7.45 10.01 -23.54
CA LEU A 192 7.40 11.41 -23.98
C LEU A 192 7.60 11.53 -25.49
N ARG A 193 8.59 10.85 -26.06
CA ARG A 193 8.86 10.88 -27.52
C ARG A 193 7.70 10.30 -28.33
N THR A 194 6.90 9.42 -27.73
CA THR A 194 5.73 8.83 -28.39
C THR A 194 4.54 9.77 -28.38
N PHE A 195 4.24 10.39 -27.24
CA PHE A 195 3.01 11.13 -27.03
C PHE A 195 3.18 12.66 -26.98
N PHE A 196 4.36 13.19 -26.61
CA PHE A 196 4.64 14.63 -26.44
C PHE A 196 5.64 15.13 -27.50
N ARG A 197 5.35 14.85 -28.75
CA ARG A 197 6.29 15.05 -29.86
C ARG A 197 6.69 16.51 -30.11
N GLU A 198 5.79 17.44 -29.81
CA GLU A 198 5.99 18.86 -30.00
C GLU A 198 6.60 19.57 -28.78
N SER A 199 6.83 18.82 -27.69
CA SER A 199 7.53 19.32 -26.53
C SER A 199 9.05 19.26 -26.73
N ALA A 200 9.79 20.17 -26.09
CA ALA A 200 11.25 20.16 -26.08
C ALA A 200 11.75 19.14 -25.04
N ILE A 201 12.00 17.90 -25.47
CA ILE A 201 12.43 16.80 -24.56
C ILE A 201 13.94 16.91 -24.34
N GLU A 202 14.34 17.24 -23.11
CA GLU A 202 15.71 17.37 -22.65
C GLU A 202 16.14 16.12 -21.86
N THR A 203 17.03 15.33 -22.43
CA THR A 203 17.51 14.11 -21.80
C THR A 203 18.71 14.39 -20.92
N MET A 204 18.69 13.85 -19.69
CA MET A 204 19.74 13.94 -18.70
C MET A 204 20.30 12.54 -18.40
N ASP A 205 21.58 12.44 -18.04
CA ASP A 205 22.20 11.15 -17.80
C ASP A 205 21.62 10.44 -16.55
N THR A 206 21.13 11.22 -15.56
CA THR A 206 20.54 10.66 -14.35
C THR A 206 19.18 11.33 -14.02
N VAL A 207 18.38 10.66 -13.19
CA VAL A 207 17.12 11.19 -12.66
C VAL A 207 17.37 12.44 -11.81
N GLU A 208 18.45 12.47 -11.04
CA GLU A 208 18.86 13.59 -10.19
C GLU A 208 19.14 14.82 -11.03
N GLN A 209 19.87 14.67 -12.14
CA GLN A 209 20.14 15.76 -13.07
C GLN A 209 18.85 16.31 -13.72
N ALA A 210 17.88 15.42 -14.02
CA ALA A 210 16.59 15.85 -14.55
C ALA A 210 15.78 16.65 -13.51
N ARG A 211 15.78 16.24 -12.26
CA ARG A 211 15.17 16.96 -11.14
C ARG A 211 15.84 18.32 -10.90
N ASP A 212 17.18 18.36 -10.93
CA ASP A 212 17.96 19.57 -10.78
C ASP A 212 17.75 20.56 -11.94
N ALA A 213 17.52 20.08 -13.14
CA ALA A 213 17.20 20.95 -14.29
C ALA A 213 15.94 21.78 -14.02
N VAL A 214 14.89 21.18 -13.46
CA VAL A 214 13.67 21.92 -13.05
C VAL A 214 13.94 22.83 -11.86
N ARG A 215 14.60 22.33 -10.82
CA ARG A 215 14.91 23.13 -9.62
C ARG A 215 15.68 24.40 -9.97
N GLN A 216 16.56 24.37 -10.97
CA GLN A 216 17.37 25.47 -11.44
C GLN A 216 16.71 26.30 -12.56
N GLY A 217 15.48 25.98 -12.96
CA GLY A 217 14.78 26.69 -14.05
C GLY A 217 15.33 26.42 -15.45
N ARG A 218 16.21 25.43 -15.62
CA ARG A 218 16.73 25.01 -16.92
C ARG A 218 15.70 24.22 -17.75
N ALA A 219 14.82 23.50 -17.08
CA ALA A 219 13.64 22.88 -17.67
C ALA A 219 12.37 23.37 -16.99
N ASP A 220 11.24 23.34 -17.69
CA ASP A 220 9.95 23.79 -17.17
C ASP A 220 9.28 22.68 -16.34
N LEU A 221 9.48 21.44 -16.76
CA LEU A 221 8.95 20.24 -16.12
C LEU A 221 10.01 19.13 -16.07
N VAL A 222 9.88 18.23 -15.09
CA VAL A 222 10.50 16.90 -15.14
C VAL A 222 9.40 15.86 -15.21
N PHE A 223 9.64 14.81 -16.00
CA PHE A 223 8.75 13.65 -16.11
C PHE A 223 9.48 12.39 -15.69
N GLY A 224 8.87 11.58 -14.84
CA GLY A 224 9.52 10.39 -14.32
C GLY A 224 8.62 9.51 -13.45
N ASP A 225 9.23 8.53 -12.80
CA ASP A 225 8.56 7.62 -11.88
C ASP A 225 7.84 8.40 -10.78
N GLY A 226 6.55 8.11 -10.63
CA GLY A 226 5.66 8.86 -9.73
C GLY A 226 6.09 8.79 -8.28
N ILE A 227 6.51 7.63 -7.80
CA ILE A 227 6.96 7.44 -6.42
C ILE A 227 8.23 8.23 -6.18
N GLY A 228 9.22 8.05 -7.03
CA GLY A 228 10.48 8.77 -6.95
C GLY A 228 10.30 10.28 -6.97
N LEU A 229 9.38 10.80 -7.80
CA LEU A 229 9.09 12.23 -7.87
C LEU A 229 8.32 12.75 -6.66
N ILE A 230 7.34 11.98 -6.15
CA ILE A 230 6.57 12.36 -4.95
C ILE A 230 7.47 12.44 -3.72
N PHE A 231 8.34 11.46 -3.52
CA PHE A 231 9.31 11.49 -2.40
C PHE A 231 10.31 12.63 -2.55
N TRP A 232 10.77 12.89 -3.77
CA TRP A 232 11.66 14.03 -4.01
C TRP A 232 10.98 15.37 -3.68
N VAL A 233 9.76 15.61 -4.19
CA VAL A 233 9.01 16.86 -3.95
C VAL A 233 8.75 17.10 -2.46
N ASN A 234 8.47 16.05 -1.69
CA ASN A 234 8.18 16.15 -0.26
C ASN A 234 9.46 16.02 0.62
N GLY A 235 10.59 15.69 0.04
CA GLY A 235 11.87 15.52 0.73
C GLY A 235 12.73 16.78 0.72
N SER A 236 13.74 16.81 1.58
CA SER A 236 14.70 17.94 1.72
C SER A 236 15.49 18.22 0.43
N LEU A 237 15.70 17.22 -0.42
CA LEU A 237 16.46 17.36 -1.66
C LEU A 237 15.80 18.28 -2.69
N SER A 238 14.49 18.42 -2.64
CA SER A 238 13.77 19.38 -3.51
C SER A 238 13.97 20.83 -3.08
N GLN A 239 14.34 21.07 -1.81
CA GLN A 239 14.41 22.41 -1.22
C GLN A 239 13.08 23.16 -1.35
N GLU A 240 11.97 22.43 -1.28
CA GLU A 240 10.59 22.93 -1.44
C GLU A 240 10.32 23.68 -2.77
N CYS A 241 11.21 23.53 -3.76
CA CYS A 241 11.14 24.24 -5.05
C CYS A 241 9.87 23.93 -5.84
N CYS A 242 9.37 22.73 -5.67
CA CYS A 242 8.65 22.06 -6.75
C CYS A 242 7.35 21.41 -6.25
N GLU A 243 6.44 21.15 -7.18
CA GLU A 243 5.15 20.51 -6.89
C GLU A 243 4.72 19.61 -8.05
N LEU A 244 3.85 18.64 -7.76
CA LEU A 244 3.22 17.82 -8.79
C LEU A 244 2.36 18.70 -9.71
N ARG A 245 2.49 18.49 -11.02
CA ARG A 245 1.78 19.27 -12.05
C ARG A 245 0.72 18.47 -12.77
N GLY A 246 0.94 17.19 -13.03
CA GLY A 246 0.00 16.30 -13.69
C GLY A 246 0.39 14.85 -13.62
N GLY A 247 -0.60 14.00 -13.64
CA GLY A 247 -0.56 12.55 -13.50
C GLY A 247 -1.75 12.06 -12.65
N PRO A 248 -1.84 10.76 -12.35
CA PRO A 248 -0.94 9.70 -12.79
C PRO A 248 -1.08 9.38 -14.28
N TYR A 249 0.03 9.14 -14.95
CA TYR A 249 0.07 8.55 -16.27
C TYR A 249 0.30 7.05 -16.12
N PHE A 250 -0.61 6.28 -16.67
CA PHE A 250 -0.54 4.82 -16.63
C PHE A 250 -0.49 4.29 -18.06
N GLU A 251 0.65 3.75 -18.45
CA GLU A 251 0.82 3.12 -19.76
C GLU A 251 1.70 1.87 -19.62
N PRO A 252 1.08 0.69 -19.56
CA PRO A 252 1.77 -0.57 -19.32
C PRO A 252 2.92 -0.87 -20.28
N ARG A 253 2.78 -0.45 -21.55
CA ARG A 253 3.83 -0.64 -22.57
C ARG A 253 5.15 0.03 -22.21
N PHE A 254 5.12 1.11 -21.41
CA PHE A 254 6.31 1.84 -21.00
C PHE A 254 6.63 1.61 -19.52
N PHE A 255 5.64 1.66 -18.64
CA PHE A 255 5.85 1.64 -17.19
C PHE A 255 5.68 0.25 -16.56
N GLY A 256 5.25 -0.76 -17.38
CA GLY A 256 5.00 -2.13 -16.93
C GLY A 256 3.61 -2.33 -16.33
N ASP A 257 3.29 -3.60 -16.07
CA ASP A 257 1.97 -4.01 -15.58
C ASP A 257 1.77 -3.80 -14.07
N GLY A 258 2.74 -3.22 -13.39
CA GLY A 258 2.72 -2.99 -11.95
C GLY A 258 3.61 -3.97 -11.17
N LEU A 259 3.44 -3.95 -9.84
CA LEU A 259 4.17 -4.80 -8.90
C LEU A 259 3.27 -5.92 -8.40
N ALA A 260 3.82 -7.13 -8.30
CA ALA A 260 3.07 -8.31 -7.85
C ALA A 260 3.87 -9.16 -6.87
N ILE A 261 3.17 -10.04 -6.17
CA ILE A 261 3.76 -11.06 -5.30
C ILE A 261 4.05 -12.27 -6.16
N THR A 262 5.27 -12.80 -6.05
CA THR A 262 5.70 -13.99 -6.77
C THR A 262 5.56 -15.23 -5.89
N VAL A 263 5.00 -16.28 -6.42
CA VAL A 263 4.76 -17.55 -5.73
C VAL A 263 5.34 -18.70 -6.57
N SER A 264 5.70 -19.81 -5.94
CA SER A 264 6.13 -21.00 -6.66
C SER A 264 5.07 -21.47 -7.64
N ARG A 265 5.48 -21.93 -8.85
CA ARG A 265 4.56 -22.53 -9.83
C ARG A 265 3.73 -23.69 -9.30
N GLN A 266 4.26 -24.38 -8.32
CA GLN A 266 3.60 -25.54 -7.72
C GLN A 266 2.52 -25.14 -6.71
N ASP A 267 2.41 -23.85 -6.35
CA ASP A 267 1.49 -23.36 -5.31
C ASP A 267 0.44 -22.35 -5.84
N ALA A 268 -0.28 -22.77 -6.87
CA ALA A 268 -1.38 -21.96 -7.41
C ALA A 268 -2.50 -21.68 -6.38
N ASP A 269 -2.61 -22.51 -5.33
CA ASP A 269 -3.56 -22.28 -4.24
C ASP A 269 -3.18 -21.08 -3.40
N LEU A 270 -1.90 -20.91 -3.11
CA LEU A 270 -1.39 -19.72 -2.41
C LEU A 270 -1.62 -18.45 -3.22
N LYS A 271 -1.34 -18.46 -4.52
CA LYS A 271 -1.68 -17.34 -5.42
C LYS A 271 -3.15 -16.98 -5.31
N ARG A 272 -4.06 -17.95 -5.39
CA ARG A 272 -5.51 -17.71 -5.27
C ARG A 272 -5.90 -17.18 -3.89
N LEU A 273 -5.26 -17.68 -2.83
CA LEU A 273 -5.47 -17.17 -1.48
C LEU A 273 -5.05 -15.70 -1.38
N ILE A 274 -3.85 -15.36 -1.84
CA ILE A 274 -3.31 -14.00 -1.80
C ILE A 274 -4.21 -13.05 -2.62
N ASN A 275 -4.61 -13.41 -3.84
CA ASN A 275 -5.46 -12.57 -4.68
C ASN A 275 -6.81 -12.29 -4.02
N ARG A 276 -7.50 -13.32 -3.48
CA ARG A 276 -8.76 -13.12 -2.75
C ARG A 276 -8.59 -12.22 -1.53
N THR A 277 -7.44 -12.32 -0.87
CA THR A 277 -7.14 -11.53 0.32
C THR A 277 -6.84 -10.08 -0.03
N LEU A 278 -6.04 -9.82 -1.07
CA LEU A 278 -5.81 -8.47 -1.61
C LEU A 278 -7.13 -7.79 -1.98
N ASP A 279 -8.02 -8.52 -2.60
CA ASP A 279 -9.34 -8.04 -2.99
C ASP A 279 -10.22 -7.65 -1.77
N ARG A 280 -10.17 -8.44 -0.68
CA ARG A 280 -10.82 -8.10 0.58
C ARG A 280 -10.20 -6.88 1.24
N LEU A 281 -8.87 -6.79 1.29
CA LEU A 281 -8.14 -5.64 1.84
C LEU A 281 -8.48 -4.32 1.10
N ARG A 282 -8.69 -4.39 -0.22
CA ARG A 282 -9.16 -3.24 -1.01
C ARG A 282 -10.60 -2.86 -0.66
N ARG A 283 -11.50 -3.84 -0.59
CA ARG A 283 -12.93 -3.58 -0.30
C ARG A 283 -13.18 -3.09 1.12
N ASN A 284 -12.41 -3.53 2.11
CA ASN A 284 -12.60 -3.10 3.51
C ASN A 284 -11.78 -1.86 3.89
N GLY A 285 -11.08 -1.23 2.93
CA GLY A 285 -10.31 0.00 3.13
C GLY A 285 -8.93 -0.17 3.77
N ARG A 286 -8.55 -1.38 4.23
CA ARG A 286 -7.25 -1.62 4.87
C ARG A 286 -6.08 -1.40 3.92
N TYR A 287 -6.25 -1.72 2.64
CA TYR A 287 -5.25 -1.44 1.63
C TYR A 287 -5.01 0.08 1.47
N GLU A 288 -6.08 0.89 1.44
CA GLU A 288 -5.97 2.34 1.35
C GLU A 288 -5.29 2.93 2.60
N GLU A 289 -5.59 2.43 3.80
CA GLU A 289 -4.90 2.84 5.03
C GLU A 289 -3.39 2.60 4.95
N LEU A 290 -2.97 1.44 4.42
CA LEU A 290 -1.55 1.15 4.21
C LEU A 290 -0.93 2.07 3.17
N MET A 291 -1.62 2.31 2.06
CA MET A 291 -1.17 3.26 1.03
C MET A 291 -0.92 4.66 1.60
N LEU A 292 -1.87 5.20 2.36
CA LEU A 292 -1.76 6.54 2.95
C LEU A 292 -0.67 6.64 4.02
N ARG A 293 -0.31 5.54 4.67
CA ARG A 293 0.79 5.51 5.65
C ARG A 293 2.15 5.71 5.00
N TYR A 294 2.39 5.07 3.85
CA TYR A 294 3.69 5.08 3.17
C TYR A 294 3.78 6.10 2.03
N PHE A 295 2.65 6.50 1.47
CA PHE A 295 2.57 7.38 0.30
C PHE A 295 1.65 8.57 0.61
N PRO A 296 2.20 9.71 1.10
CA PRO A 296 1.43 10.82 1.68
C PRO A 296 0.53 11.56 0.68
N ASN A 297 0.73 11.34 -0.62
CA ASN A 297 -0.13 11.87 -1.66
C ASN A 297 -0.85 10.71 -2.34
N ARG A 298 -2.11 10.92 -2.76
CA ARG A 298 -2.81 9.94 -3.60
C ARG A 298 -2.05 9.78 -4.91
N VAL A 299 -1.27 8.71 -4.98
CA VAL A 299 -0.39 8.40 -6.13
C VAL A 299 -1.16 7.71 -7.25
N PHE A 300 -2.45 7.39 -7.00
CA PHE A 300 -3.33 6.58 -7.86
C PHE A 300 -4.69 7.19 -8.03
#